data_1843514a77bb89699433004e1f3de663
#
_entry.id   1843514a77bb89699433004e1f3de663
#
_cell.length_a   1.000
_cell.length_b   1.000
_cell.length_c   1.000
_cell.angle_alpha   90.00
_cell.angle_beta   90.00
_cell.angle_gamma   90.00
#
_symmetry.space_group_name_H-M   'P 1'
#
loop_
_entity.id
_entity.type
_entity.pdbx_description
1 polymer ?
#
loop_
_entity_poly.entity_id
_entity_poly.type
_entity_poly.pdbx_seq_one_letter_code
_entity_poly.pdbx_strand_id
1 'polypeptide(L)'
;TSDEETQENTSLKGQYDTFKEILIHDLTPKGFADIYAQTLAYGMFAARLHDTTLDNFSRQEAAELIPKSNPFLRKLFGYIAGPDIDERIIAIVNNLADVFRATNVEQLLKNFGKSTQTNDPIIHFYETFLSEYDSKLRKARGVWYTPEPVVKFIVRAVDDILKSEFDLPQGLADTSKTKIK
;
A
#
# COMPACT_ATOMS: atom_id res chain seq x y z
N THR A 1 -5.80 25.32 2.63
CA THR A 1 -5.06 26.01 3.71
C THR A 1 -5.84 27.15 4.36
N SER A 2 -6.83 27.75 3.71
CA SER A 2 -7.69 28.80 4.30
C SER A 2 -9.01 28.27 4.86
N ASP A 3 -9.34 27.00 4.63
CA ASP A 3 -10.59 26.38 5.07
C ASP A 3 -10.44 25.57 6.37
N GLU A 4 -9.25 25.54 6.95
CA GLU A 4 -8.98 24.79 8.17
C GLU A 4 -9.63 25.37 9.44
N GLU A 5 -10.02 26.64 9.41
CA GLU A 5 -10.51 27.34 10.61
C GLU A 5 -12.03 27.36 10.75
N THR A 6 -12.82 26.95 9.75
CA THR A 6 -14.27 27.18 9.77
C THR A 6 -15.15 25.94 9.79
N GLN A 7 -14.60 24.72 9.80
CA GLN A 7 -15.41 23.50 9.93
C GLN A 7 -14.97 22.67 11.12
N GLU A 8 -15.77 22.68 12.16
CA GLU A 8 -15.73 21.72 13.25
C GLU A 8 -15.85 20.31 12.69
N ASN A 9 -14.83 19.50 13.01
CA ASN A 9 -14.85 18.04 12.89
C ASN A 9 -15.08 17.49 11.48
N THR A 10 -14.17 17.77 10.57
CA THR A 10 -14.13 17.02 9.32
C THR A 10 -13.52 15.64 9.60
N SER A 11 -14.03 14.61 8.93
CA SER A 11 -13.47 13.25 9.01
C SER A 11 -11.96 13.23 8.73
N LEU A 12 -11.45 14.07 7.82
CA LEU A 12 -10.02 14.22 7.53
C LEU A 12 -9.20 14.75 8.71
N LYS A 13 -9.73 15.70 9.47
CA LYS A 13 -9.04 16.20 10.66
C LYS A 13 -8.95 15.13 11.75
N GLY A 14 -10.05 14.43 12.00
CA GLY A 14 -10.06 13.30 12.94
C GLY A 14 -9.10 12.18 12.52
N GLN A 15 -9.03 11.89 11.23
CA GLN A 15 -8.07 10.92 10.69
C GLN A 15 -6.62 11.40 10.87
N TYR A 16 -6.32 12.67 10.57
CA TYR A 16 -5.00 13.27 10.80
C TYR A 16 -4.58 13.19 12.26
N ASP A 17 -5.47 13.58 13.18
CA ASP A 17 -5.19 13.56 14.63
C ASP A 17 -4.92 12.13 15.10
N THR A 18 -5.71 11.15 14.65
CA THR A 18 -5.51 9.72 14.95
C THR A 18 -4.17 9.20 14.41
N PHE A 19 -3.82 9.53 13.16
CA PHE A 19 -2.54 9.14 12.57
C PHE A 19 -1.36 9.73 13.33
N LYS A 20 -1.47 11.00 13.74
CA LYS A 20 -0.44 11.70 14.49
C LYS A 20 -0.25 11.13 15.90
N GLU A 21 -1.35 10.81 16.57
CA GLU A 21 -1.30 10.26 17.93
C GLU A 21 -0.78 8.83 17.98
N ILE A 22 -1.23 7.98 17.04
CA ILE A 22 -1.00 6.53 17.13
C ILE A 22 0.19 6.07 16.30
N LEU A 23 0.44 6.68 15.12
CA LEU A 23 1.40 6.15 14.14
C LEU A 23 2.64 7.03 13.96
N ILE A 24 2.49 8.34 13.77
CA ILE A 24 3.56 9.24 13.38
C ILE A 24 3.46 10.55 14.18
N HIS A 25 4.10 10.62 15.33
CA HIS A 25 3.96 11.74 16.26
C HIS A 25 4.42 13.11 15.71
N ASP A 26 5.32 13.14 14.75
CA ASP A 26 5.81 14.34 14.05
C ASP A 26 5.12 14.60 12.71
N LEU A 27 3.95 13.95 12.48
CA LEU A 27 3.17 14.10 11.25
C LEU A 27 2.72 15.54 11.06
N THR A 28 3.02 16.10 9.89
CA THR A 28 2.51 17.41 9.46
C THR A 28 1.25 17.24 8.60
N PRO A 29 0.37 18.27 8.48
CA PRO A 29 -0.79 18.20 7.61
C PRO A 29 -0.43 17.86 6.15
N LYS A 30 0.67 18.42 5.63
CA LYS A 30 1.16 18.09 4.30
C LYS A 30 1.62 16.63 4.22
N GLY A 31 2.37 16.16 5.20
CA GLY A 31 2.80 14.76 5.26
C GLY A 31 1.63 13.80 5.33
N PHE A 32 0.57 14.15 6.07
CA PHE A 32 -0.66 13.38 6.11
C PHE A 32 -1.34 13.33 4.74
N ALA A 33 -1.50 14.48 4.07
CA ALA A 33 -2.10 14.53 2.74
C ALA A 33 -1.31 13.67 1.72
N ASP A 34 0.01 13.71 1.77
CA ASP A 34 0.88 12.87 0.92
C ASP A 34 0.69 11.38 1.20
N ILE A 35 0.66 10.96 2.47
CA ILE A 35 0.42 9.56 2.86
C ILE A 35 -0.98 9.13 2.44
N TYR A 36 -1.97 9.97 2.66
CA TYR A 36 -3.37 9.70 2.32
C TYR A 36 -3.53 9.46 0.81
N ALA A 37 -3.02 10.37 -0.02
CA ALA A 37 -3.09 10.28 -1.47
C ALA A 37 -2.36 9.02 -2.00
N GLN A 38 -1.17 8.73 -1.47
CA GLN A 38 -0.42 7.53 -1.83
C GLN A 38 -1.17 6.25 -1.44
N THR A 39 -1.75 6.21 -0.23
CA THR A 39 -2.51 5.04 0.23
C THR A 39 -3.73 4.79 -0.64
N LEU A 40 -4.43 5.84 -1.06
CA LEU A 40 -5.55 5.73 -2.00
C LEU A 40 -5.09 5.15 -3.35
N ALA A 41 -4.03 5.72 -3.95
CA ALA A 41 -3.52 5.28 -5.24
C ALA A 41 -3.07 3.80 -5.21
N TYR A 42 -2.30 3.42 -4.18
CA TYR A 42 -1.81 2.03 -4.04
C TYR A 42 -2.94 1.06 -3.71
N GLY A 43 -3.86 1.44 -2.84
CA GLY A 43 -5.00 0.60 -2.50
C GLY A 43 -5.92 0.36 -3.70
N MET A 44 -6.21 1.40 -4.47
CA MET A 44 -6.99 1.27 -5.71
C MET A 44 -6.29 0.38 -6.73
N PHE A 45 -4.99 0.54 -6.92
CA PHE A 45 -4.23 -0.31 -7.83
C PHE A 45 -4.21 -1.78 -7.37
N ALA A 46 -3.94 -2.01 -6.08
CA ALA A 46 -3.95 -3.37 -5.52
C ALA A 46 -5.32 -4.03 -5.65
N ALA A 47 -6.40 -3.28 -5.37
CA ALA A 47 -7.76 -3.77 -5.54
C ALA A 47 -8.03 -4.13 -7.01
N ARG A 48 -7.64 -3.26 -7.95
CA ARG A 48 -7.83 -3.47 -9.39
C ARG A 48 -7.09 -4.69 -9.91
N LEU A 49 -5.91 -5.01 -9.36
CA LEU A 49 -5.18 -6.24 -9.71
C LEU A 49 -5.92 -7.52 -9.33
N HIS A 50 -6.75 -7.45 -8.30
CA HIS A 50 -7.54 -8.59 -7.80
C HIS A 50 -8.99 -8.59 -8.32
N ASP A 51 -9.36 -7.57 -9.08
CA ASP A 51 -10.68 -7.47 -9.68
C ASP A 51 -10.78 -8.38 -10.90
N THR A 52 -11.74 -9.30 -10.85
CA THR A 52 -12.06 -10.22 -11.95
C THR A 52 -13.13 -9.66 -12.89
N THR A 53 -13.74 -8.51 -12.52
CA THR A 53 -14.80 -7.85 -13.28
C THR A 53 -14.27 -6.54 -13.88
N LEU A 54 -14.37 -6.37 -15.20
CA LEU A 54 -13.75 -5.21 -15.86
C LEU A 54 -14.62 -3.94 -15.80
N ASP A 55 -15.95 -4.08 -15.66
CA ASP A 55 -16.87 -3.01 -16.00
C ASP A 55 -17.42 -2.22 -14.79
N ASN A 56 -17.30 -2.72 -13.58
CA ASN A 56 -17.96 -2.16 -12.39
C ASN A 56 -17.03 -1.74 -11.25
N PHE A 57 -15.73 -1.59 -11.53
CA PHE A 57 -14.77 -1.16 -10.50
C PHE A 57 -15.15 0.22 -9.93
N SER A 58 -15.28 0.27 -8.64
CA SER A 58 -15.66 1.47 -7.87
C SER A 58 -14.81 1.60 -6.61
N ARG A 59 -14.87 2.77 -5.98
CA ARG A 59 -14.22 3.03 -4.69
C ARG A 59 -14.69 2.05 -3.60
N GLN A 60 -15.98 1.78 -3.55
CA GLN A 60 -16.57 0.85 -2.57
C GLN A 60 -16.11 -0.58 -2.82
N GLU A 61 -16.13 -1.01 -4.07
CA GLU A 61 -15.65 -2.34 -4.46
C GLU A 61 -14.16 -2.51 -4.20
N ALA A 62 -13.35 -1.48 -4.44
CA ALA A 62 -11.93 -1.50 -4.12
C ALA A 62 -11.68 -1.82 -2.64
N ALA A 63 -12.47 -1.28 -1.72
CA ALA A 63 -12.33 -1.57 -0.29
C ALA A 63 -12.62 -3.05 0.05
N GLU A 64 -13.46 -3.73 -0.72
CA GLU A 64 -13.78 -5.15 -0.55
C GLU A 64 -12.72 -6.07 -1.17
N LEU A 65 -12.12 -5.64 -2.29
CA LEU A 65 -11.12 -6.38 -3.05
C LEU A 65 -9.73 -6.41 -2.41
N ILE A 66 -9.42 -5.52 -1.48
CA ILE A 66 -8.15 -5.57 -0.73
C ILE A 66 -7.99 -6.95 -0.07
N PRO A 67 -6.88 -7.66 -0.30
CA PRO A 67 -6.69 -9.02 0.18
C PRO A 67 -6.90 -9.20 1.67
N LYS A 68 -7.67 -10.24 2.05
CA LYS A 68 -7.92 -10.60 3.46
C LYS A 68 -6.64 -11.03 4.19
N SER A 69 -5.61 -11.42 3.47
CA SER A 69 -4.28 -11.73 4.00
C SER A 69 -3.57 -10.54 4.65
N ASN A 70 -4.01 -9.31 4.34
CA ASN A 70 -3.54 -8.10 5.00
C ASN A 70 -4.69 -7.36 5.70
N PRO A 71 -5.09 -7.81 6.91
CA PRO A 71 -6.21 -7.22 7.64
C PRO A 71 -6.01 -5.75 8.00
N PHE A 72 -4.75 -5.34 8.25
CA PHE A 72 -4.42 -3.95 8.56
C PHE A 72 -4.68 -3.04 7.36
N LEU A 73 -4.11 -3.36 6.20
CA LEU A 73 -4.30 -2.58 4.98
C LEU A 73 -5.78 -2.50 4.59
N ARG A 74 -6.51 -3.61 4.71
CA ARG A 74 -7.95 -3.64 4.43
C ARG A 74 -8.75 -2.70 5.34
N LYS A 75 -8.48 -2.73 6.65
CA LYS A 75 -9.14 -1.83 7.61
C LYS A 75 -8.77 -0.37 7.37
N LEU A 76 -7.49 -0.11 7.14
CA LEU A 76 -7.00 1.23 6.83
C LEU A 76 -7.65 1.77 5.55
N PHE A 77 -7.67 0.99 4.48
CA PHE A 77 -8.28 1.41 3.22
C PHE A 77 -9.79 1.63 3.37
N GLY A 78 -10.51 0.74 4.07
CA GLY A 78 -11.92 0.91 4.40
C GLY A 78 -12.19 2.19 5.21
N TYR A 79 -11.27 2.59 6.07
CA TYR A 79 -11.37 3.83 6.86
C TYR A 79 -11.15 5.09 6.02
N ILE A 80 -10.19 5.08 5.07
CA ILE A 80 -9.83 6.26 4.28
C ILE A 80 -10.61 6.39 2.96
N ALA A 81 -11.10 5.29 2.40
CA ALA A 81 -11.82 5.25 1.13
C ALA A 81 -13.26 4.70 1.25
N GLY A 82 -13.68 4.36 2.48
CA GLY A 82 -14.98 3.77 2.78
C GLY A 82 -16.16 4.74 2.64
N PRO A 83 -17.34 4.32 3.16
CA PRO A 83 -18.57 5.13 3.07
C PRO A 83 -18.44 6.52 3.69
N ASP A 84 -17.69 6.63 4.79
CA ASP A 84 -17.54 7.85 5.59
C ASP A 84 -16.42 8.78 5.11
N ILE A 85 -15.97 8.62 3.85
CA ILE A 85 -14.99 9.52 3.25
C ILE A 85 -15.51 10.96 3.22
N ASP A 86 -14.61 11.92 3.45
CA ASP A 86 -14.95 13.35 3.43
C ASP A 86 -15.52 13.78 2.06
N GLU A 87 -16.67 14.45 2.09
CA GLU A 87 -17.42 14.83 0.89
C GLU A 87 -16.59 15.67 -0.10
N ARG A 88 -15.63 16.46 0.41
CA ARG A 88 -14.78 17.33 -0.41
C ARG A 88 -13.84 16.57 -1.34
N ILE A 89 -13.52 15.33 -0.99
CA ILE A 89 -12.59 14.49 -1.77
C ILE A 89 -13.29 13.34 -2.50
N ILE A 90 -14.58 13.08 -2.23
CA ILE A 90 -15.34 12.00 -2.86
C ILE A 90 -15.21 12.04 -4.39
N ALA A 91 -15.41 13.20 -5.01
CA ALA A 91 -15.35 13.33 -6.46
C ALA A 91 -13.95 12.97 -7.02
N ILE A 92 -12.89 13.39 -6.32
CA ILE A 92 -11.51 13.12 -6.72
C ILE A 92 -11.23 11.61 -6.64
N VAL A 93 -11.66 10.96 -5.57
CA VAL A 93 -11.42 9.52 -5.37
C VAL A 93 -12.26 8.67 -6.31
N ASN A 94 -13.50 9.09 -6.62
CA ASN A 94 -14.32 8.44 -7.62
C ASN A 94 -13.71 8.58 -9.02
N ASN A 95 -13.21 9.76 -9.40
CA ASN A 95 -12.48 9.95 -10.65
C ASN A 95 -11.26 9.04 -10.76
N LEU A 96 -10.52 8.85 -9.66
CA LEU A 96 -9.41 7.90 -9.60
C LEU A 96 -9.90 6.47 -9.84
N ALA A 97 -11.01 6.05 -9.23
CA ALA A 97 -11.61 4.75 -9.47
C ALA A 97 -12.04 4.58 -10.94
N ASP A 98 -12.56 5.63 -11.58
CA ASP A 98 -12.92 5.62 -13.01
C ASP A 98 -11.71 5.42 -13.91
N VAL A 99 -10.57 6.04 -13.58
CA VAL A 99 -9.30 5.80 -14.30
C VAL A 99 -8.89 4.33 -14.19
N PHE A 100 -8.94 3.74 -13.00
CA PHE A 100 -8.63 2.33 -12.83
C PHE A 100 -9.65 1.41 -13.51
N ARG A 101 -10.93 1.77 -13.52
CA ARG A 101 -11.97 1.03 -14.26
C ARG A 101 -11.69 1.01 -15.76
N ALA A 102 -11.28 2.14 -16.33
CA ALA A 102 -10.94 2.26 -17.75
C ALA A 102 -9.60 1.58 -18.11
N THR A 103 -8.79 1.21 -17.10
CA THR A 103 -7.48 0.61 -17.32
C THR A 103 -7.61 -0.91 -17.53
N ASN A 104 -7.13 -1.40 -18.68
CA ASN A 104 -6.97 -2.83 -18.92
C ASN A 104 -5.67 -3.32 -18.26
N VAL A 105 -5.79 -3.77 -17.01
CA VAL A 105 -4.65 -4.23 -16.20
C VAL A 105 -4.00 -5.47 -16.81
N GLU A 106 -4.76 -6.39 -17.38
CA GLU A 106 -4.22 -7.58 -18.05
C GLU A 106 -3.28 -7.19 -19.20
N GLN A 107 -3.72 -6.25 -20.05
CA GLN A 107 -2.90 -5.76 -21.15
C GLN A 107 -1.65 -5.00 -20.65
N LEU A 108 -1.80 -4.20 -19.61
CA LEU A 108 -0.70 -3.47 -18.97
C LEU A 108 0.35 -4.42 -18.41
N LEU A 109 -0.08 -5.54 -17.81
CA LEU A 109 0.79 -6.54 -17.21
C LEU A 109 1.32 -7.59 -18.20
N LYS A 110 0.79 -7.68 -19.41
CA LYS A 110 1.15 -8.71 -20.40
C LYS A 110 2.64 -8.79 -20.70
N ASN A 111 3.35 -7.67 -20.63
CA ASN A 111 4.79 -7.59 -20.84
C ASN A 111 5.57 -7.29 -19.55
N PHE A 112 4.88 -7.33 -18.42
CA PHE A 112 5.46 -7.04 -17.12
C PHE A 112 6.55 -8.07 -16.77
N GLY A 113 7.67 -7.59 -16.23
CA GLY A 113 8.78 -8.47 -15.82
C GLY A 113 9.70 -8.94 -16.94
N LYS A 114 9.32 -8.82 -18.23
CA LYS A 114 10.20 -9.24 -19.34
C LYS A 114 11.44 -8.37 -19.49
N SER A 115 11.32 -7.07 -19.20
CA SER A 115 12.44 -6.11 -19.32
C SER A 115 13.06 -5.72 -17.98
N THR A 116 12.30 -5.82 -16.87
CA THR A 116 12.72 -5.31 -15.56
C THR A 116 13.18 -6.40 -14.60
N GLN A 117 12.95 -7.69 -14.92
CA GLN A 117 13.15 -8.84 -14.02
C GLN A 117 12.39 -8.72 -12.68
N THR A 118 11.46 -7.80 -12.58
CA THR A 118 10.62 -7.57 -11.40
C THR A 118 9.32 -8.34 -11.60
N ASN A 119 9.03 -9.29 -10.73
CA ASN A 119 7.86 -10.16 -10.85
C ASN A 119 6.65 -9.64 -10.06
N ASP A 120 6.81 -8.55 -9.31
CA ASP A 120 5.75 -7.99 -8.47
C ASP A 120 5.19 -6.69 -9.08
N PRO A 121 3.94 -6.71 -9.61
CA PRO A 121 3.31 -5.54 -10.19
C PRO A 121 3.10 -4.39 -9.21
N ILE A 122 2.88 -4.70 -7.91
CA ILE A 122 2.65 -3.69 -6.87
C ILE A 122 3.92 -2.90 -6.61
N ILE A 123 5.05 -3.60 -6.50
CA ILE A 123 6.36 -2.95 -6.32
C ILE A 123 6.68 -2.05 -7.53
N HIS A 124 6.45 -2.55 -8.74
CA HIS A 124 6.71 -1.76 -9.95
C HIS A 124 5.81 -0.53 -10.04
N PHE A 125 4.52 -0.68 -9.77
CA PHE A 125 3.60 0.46 -9.71
C PHE A 125 4.07 1.50 -8.70
N TYR A 126 4.44 1.05 -7.49
CA TYR A 126 4.95 1.93 -6.44
C TYR A 126 6.19 2.70 -6.87
N GLU A 127 7.19 2.02 -7.44
CA GLU A 127 8.42 2.67 -7.91
C GLU A 127 8.16 3.68 -9.01
N THR A 128 7.32 3.34 -9.99
CA THR A 128 6.95 4.22 -11.10
C THR A 128 6.15 5.41 -10.59
N PHE A 129 5.14 5.16 -9.75
CA PHE A 129 4.32 6.21 -9.15
C PHE A 129 5.17 7.19 -8.35
N LEU A 130 6.06 6.71 -7.46
CA LEU A 130 6.93 7.60 -6.69
C LEU A 130 7.89 8.40 -7.56
N SER A 131 8.36 7.86 -8.69
CA SER A 131 9.24 8.59 -9.59
C SER A 131 8.55 9.78 -10.25
N GLU A 132 7.25 9.65 -10.54
CA GLU A 132 6.43 10.71 -11.11
C GLU A 132 5.86 11.66 -10.04
N TYR A 133 5.44 11.12 -8.90
CA TYR A 133 4.80 11.89 -7.82
C TYR A 133 5.79 12.79 -7.09
N ASP A 134 6.93 12.27 -6.66
CA ASP A 134 7.99 13.03 -6.00
C ASP A 134 9.38 12.38 -6.19
N SER A 135 10.01 12.72 -7.30
CA SER A 135 11.35 12.22 -7.63
C SER A 135 12.45 12.66 -6.65
N LYS A 136 12.28 13.82 -5.97
CA LYS A 136 13.25 14.32 -4.99
C LYS A 136 13.13 13.57 -3.68
N LEU A 137 11.91 13.34 -3.22
CA LEU A 137 11.62 12.59 -2.00
C LEU A 137 12.08 11.14 -2.13
N ARG A 138 11.87 10.52 -3.30
CA ARG A 138 12.37 9.18 -3.61
C ARG A 138 13.88 9.08 -3.43
N LYS A 139 14.64 10.04 -3.97
CA LYS A 139 16.10 10.09 -3.83
C LYS A 139 16.54 10.35 -2.39
N ALA A 140 15.88 11.28 -1.70
CA ALA A 140 16.21 11.66 -0.34
C ALA A 140 15.97 10.55 0.69
N ARG A 141 14.91 9.77 0.51
CA ARG A 141 14.57 8.64 1.40
C ARG A 141 15.33 7.36 1.07
N GLY A 142 16.05 7.31 -0.05
CA GLY A 142 16.79 6.12 -0.47
C GLY A 142 15.90 4.88 -0.62
N VAL A 143 14.61 5.08 -0.98
CA VAL A 143 13.64 3.99 -1.12
C VAL A 143 13.94 3.23 -2.42
N TRP A 144 14.82 2.24 -2.29
CA TRP A 144 15.13 1.29 -3.33
C TRP A 144 14.72 -0.09 -2.84
N TYR A 145 13.90 -0.76 -3.62
CA TYR A 145 13.55 -2.14 -3.29
C TYR A 145 14.78 -3.03 -3.45
N THR A 146 14.98 -3.88 -2.47
CA THR A 146 16.00 -4.92 -2.55
C THR A 146 15.65 -5.88 -3.68
N PRO A 147 16.54 -6.13 -4.66
CA PRO A 147 16.26 -7.05 -5.76
C PRO A 147 15.82 -8.42 -5.25
N GLU A 148 14.83 -9.01 -5.89
CA GLU A 148 14.24 -10.30 -5.50
C GLU A 148 15.27 -11.42 -5.26
N PRO A 149 16.33 -11.57 -6.09
CA PRO A 149 17.37 -12.58 -5.82
C PRO A 149 18.08 -12.38 -4.48
N VAL A 150 18.30 -11.12 -4.08
CA VAL A 150 18.93 -10.78 -2.79
C VAL A 150 17.98 -11.08 -1.64
N VAL A 151 16.71 -10.74 -1.77
CA VAL A 151 15.68 -11.08 -0.76
C VAL A 151 15.59 -12.59 -0.59
N LYS A 152 15.51 -13.34 -1.69
CA LYS A 152 15.48 -14.82 -1.67
C LYS A 152 16.72 -15.41 -1.01
N PHE A 153 17.89 -14.84 -1.29
CA PHE A 153 19.13 -15.27 -0.66
C PHE A 153 19.09 -15.06 0.86
N ILE A 154 18.71 -13.85 1.31
CA ILE A 154 18.65 -13.52 2.73
C ILE A 154 17.66 -14.43 3.46
N VAL A 155 16.44 -14.60 2.91
CA VAL A 155 15.41 -15.44 3.54
C VAL A 155 15.88 -16.91 3.64
N ARG A 156 16.48 -17.47 2.58
CA ARG A 156 17.00 -18.83 2.62
C ARG A 156 18.18 -18.99 3.60
N ALA A 157 19.09 -18.01 3.62
CA ALA A 157 20.22 -18.06 4.55
C ALA A 157 19.73 -18.04 6.01
N VAL A 158 18.72 -17.22 6.33
CA VAL A 158 18.12 -17.21 7.68
C VAL A 158 17.45 -18.55 7.99
N ASP A 159 16.69 -19.10 7.04
CA ASP A 159 16.01 -20.40 7.19
C ASP A 159 17.02 -21.53 7.44
N ASP A 160 18.11 -21.56 6.68
CA ASP A 160 19.18 -22.54 6.84
C ASP A 160 19.90 -22.41 8.19
N ILE A 161 20.21 -21.18 8.62
CA ILE A 161 20.82 -20.94 9.94
C ILE A 161 19.89 -21.38 11.08
N LEU A 162 18.60 -21.11 10.97
CA LEU A 162 17.63 -21.56 11.97
C LEU A 162 17.60 -23.09 12.11
N LYS A 163 17.76 -23.81 10.98
CA LYS A 163 17.84 -25.25 10.98
C LYS A 163 19.14 -25.79 11.53
N SER A 164 20.29 -25.19 11.15
CA SER A 164 21.62 -25.72 11.51
C SER A 164 22.10 -25.33 12.88
N GLU A 165 21.83 -24.08 13.32
CA GLU A 165 22.43 -23.49 14.52
C GLU A 165 21.43 -23.34 15.68
N PHE A 166 20.12 -23.38 15.40
CA PHE A 166 19.09 -23.11 16.42
C PHE A 166 18.18 -24.32 16.74
N ASP A 167 18.44 -25.47 16.17
CA ASP A 167 17.63 -26.70 16.33
C ASP A 167 16.15 -26.46 16.00
N LEU A 168 15.88 -25.76 14.92
CA LEU A 168 14.54 -25.50 14.39
C LEU A 168 14.37 -26.26 13.05
N PRO A 169 13.99 -27.53 13.07
CA PRO A 169 14.02 -28.38 11.85
C PRO A 169 13.17 -27.84 10.70
N GLN A 170 12.14 -27.04 10.99
CA GLN A 170 11.30 -26.40 9.97
C GLN A 170 11.73 -24.96 9.65
N GLY A 171 12.85 -24.48 10.17
CA GLY A 171 13.39 -23.14 9.92
C GLY A 171 12.43 -22.03 10.30
N LEU A 172 12.16 -21.11 9.38
CA LEU A 172 11.23 -19.99 9.60
C LEU A 172 9.77 -20.43 9.87
N ALA A 173 9.38 -21.63 9.48
CA ALA A 173 8.05 -22.19 9.74
C ALA A 173 7.98 -22.95 11.08
N ASP A 174 9.08 -23.03 11.82
CA ASP A 174 9.13 -23.80 13.06
C ASP A 174 8.43 -23.09 14.21
N THR A 175 7.43 -23.74 14.79
CA THR A 175 6.65 -23.21 15.92
C THR A 175 6.94 -23.96 17.22
N SER A 176 7.91 -24.85 17.26
CA SER A 176 8.23 -25.70 18.42
C SER A 176 8.79 -24.93 19.61
N LYS A 177 9.44 -23.76 19.36
CA LYS A 177 9.96 -22.89 20.41
C LYS A 177 9.12 -21.61 20.49
N THR A 178 8.28 -21.50 21.53
CA THR A 178 7.39 -20.35 21.75
C THR A 178 8.08 -19.10 22.33
N LYS A 179 9.36 -19.19 22.71
CA LYS A 179 10.15 -18.05 23.22
C LYS A 179 11.58 -18.16 22.70
N ILE A 180 11.95 -17.25 21.86
CA ILE A 180 13.35 -16.90 21.62
C ILE A 180 13.74 -16.01 22.79
N LYS A 181 14.68 -16.49 23.62
CA LYS A 181 15.27 -15.69 24.70
C LYS A 181 16.24 -14.67 24.11
#